data_e3f9d5f0a00dc93964a1c9867d2d6348
#
_entry.id   e3f9d5f0a00dc93964a1c9867d2d6348
#
_cell.length_a   1.000
_cell.length_b   1.000
_cell.length_c   1.000
_cell.angle_alpha   90.00
_cell.angle_beta   90.00
_cell.angle_gamma   90.00
#
_symmetry.space_group_name_H-M   'P 1'
#
loop_
_entity.id
_entity.type
_entity.pdbx_description
1 polymer ?
#
loop_
_entity_poly.entity_id
_entity_poly.type
_entity_poly.pdbx_seq_one_letter_code
_entity_poly.pdbx_strand_id
1 'polypeptide(L)'
;MPLGELEDEAMGKILLVGAEGPIRASLNEMMSAEDYKIEYAQSGFEAGIQAESLHPDAVVVDFAMGRNDALLIAANLRKNPEYAETVLIGLLSDEDNAAGFDRTIFNETFRKPFDGALLAERVRTLVGRKKQLV
;
A
#
# COMPACT_ATOMS: atom_id res chain seq x y z
N MET A 1 17.01 -5.95 -25.79
CA MET A 1 16.32 -6.20 -24.52
C MET A 1 14.86 -6.57 -24.76
N PRO A 2 14.38 -7.66 -24.17
CA PRO A 2 12.97 -8.01 -24.29
C PRO A 2 12.05 -6.93 -23.72
N LEU A 3 10.91 -6.72 -24.36
CA LEU A 3 9.95 -5.72 -23.92
C LEU A 3 9.39 -6.02 -22.51
N GLY A 4 9.28 -7.31 -22.16
CA GLY A 4 8.81 -7.68 -20.83
C GLY A 4 9.70 -7.20 -19.69
N GLU A 5 11.00 -7.10 -19.92
CA GLU A 5 11.93 -6.58 -18.95
C GLU A 5 11.72 -5.08 -18.72
N LEU A 6 11.34 -4.35 -19.76
CA LEU A 6 11.04 -2.92 -19.65
C LEU A 6 9.76 -2.69 -18.83
N GLU A 7 8.79 -3.58 -18.97
CA GLU A 7 7.53 -3.48 -18.22
C GLU A 7 7.74 -3.73 -16.73
N ASP A 8 8.76 -4.54 -16.37
CA ASP A 8 9.06 -4.86 -14.98
C ASP A 8 9.97 -3.86 -14.31
N GLU A 9 10.39 -2.81 -15.02
CA GLU A 9 11.28 -1.79 -14.48
C GLU A 9 10.55 -0.62 -13.79
N ALA A 10 9.31 -0.83 -13.33
CA ALA A 10 8.63 0.17 -12.52
C ALA A 10 9.44 0.45 -11.24
N MET A 11 9.46 1.73 -10.82
CA MET A 11 10.14 2.15 -9.59
C MET A 11 9.60 1.42 -8.37
N GLY A 12 8.32 1.12 -8.37
CA GLY A 12 7.68 0.36 -7.32
C GLY A 12 6.29 -0.05 -7.72
N LYS A 13 5.78 -1.08 -7.05
CA LYS A 13 4.44 -1.60 -7.27
C LYS A 13 3.63 -1.40 -6.01
N ILE A 14 2.49 -0.75 -6.13
CA ILE A 14 1.65 -0.38 -5.01
C ILE A 14 0.26 -0.99 -5.18
N LEU A 15 -0.23 -1.63 -4.12
CA LEU A 15 -1.59 -2.11 -4.05
C LEU A 15 -2.36 -1.21 -3.07
N LEU A 16 -3.42 -0.58 -3.55
CA LEU A 16 -4.27 0.29 -2.75
C LEU A 16 -5.58 -0.45 -2.46
N VAL A 17 -5.87 -0.69 -1.18
CA VAL A 17 -6.99 -1.52 -0.76
C VAL A 17 -8.06 -0.69 -0.06
N GLY A 18 -9.28 -0.76 -0.55
CA GLY A 18 -10.45 -0.16 0.08
C GLY A 18 -10.53 1.36 0.03
N ALA A 19 -9.68 2.01 -0.75
CA ALA A 19 -9.63 3.47 -0.79
C ALA A 19 -10.73 4.07 -1.65
N GLU A 20 -11.21 5.22 -1.21
CA GLU A 20 -12.19 6.00 -1.96
C GLU A 20 -11.58 6.64 -3.19
N GLY A 21 -12.47 7.03 -4.14
CA GLY A 21 -12.07 7.62 -5.42
C GLY A 21 -11.08 8.77 -5.34
N PRO A 22 -11.30 9.78 -4.47
CA PRO A 22 -10.37 10.90 -4.36
C PRO A 22 -8.95 10.49 -3.97
N ILE A 23 -8.80 9.54 -3.06
CA ILE A 23 -7.48 9.04 -2.64
C ILE A 23 -6.83 8.28 -3.78
N ARG A 24 -7.61 7.45 -4.48
CA ARG A 24 -7.13 6.70 -5.63
C ARG A 24 -6.62 7.63 -6.73
N ALA A 25 -7.42 8.64 -7.06
CA ALA A 25 -7.06 9.60 -8.10
C ALA A 25 -5.81 10.39 -7.73
N SER A 26 -5.72 10.85 -6.50
CA SER A 26 -4.60 11.62 -6.01
C SER A 26 -3.30 10.82 -6.05
N LEU A 27 -3.33 9.61 -5.54
CA LEU A 27 -2.15 8.76 -5.51
C LEU A 27 -1.70 8.39 -6.92
N ASN A 28 -2.66 8.06 -7.78
CA ASN A 28 -2.36 7.73 -9.16
C ASN A 28 -1.72 8.90 -9.90
N GLU A 29 -2.25 10.11 -9.71
CA GLU A 29 -1.70 11.31 -10.33
C GLU A 29 -0.27 11.58 -9.89
N MET A 30 0.00 11.44 -8.60
CA MET A 30 1.32 11.76 -8.06
C MET A 30 2.38 10.72 -8.36
N MET A 31 2.01 9.46 -8.46
CA MET A 31 2.99 8.38 -8.52
C MET A 31 3.10 7.70 -9.88
N SER A 32 2.03 7.62 -10.66
CA SER A 32 2.12 7.01 -12.00
C SER A 32 3.06 7.76 -12.92
N ALA A 33 3.14 9.08 -12.76
CA ALA A 33 4.05 9.91 -13.56
C ALA A 33 5.53 9.61 -13.25
N GLU A 34 5.82 8.91 -12.16
CA GLU A 34 7.16 8.53 -11.73
C GLU A 34 7.43 7.04 -11.94
N ASP A 35 6.68 6.39 -12.80
CA ASP A 35 6.81 4.97 -13.13
C ASP A 35 6.46 4.01 -11.99
N TYR A 36 5.61 4.43 -11.06
CA TYR A 36 5.02 3.53 -10.09
C TYR A 36 3.80 2.86 -10.68
N LYS A 37 3.70 1.55 -10.51
CA LYS A 37 2.53 0.81 -10.94
C LYS A 37 1.57 0.69 -9.76
N ILE A 38 0.33 1.15 -9.94
CA ILE A 38 -0.67 1.14 -8.87
C ILE A 38 -1.85 0.28 -9.30
N GLU A 39 -2.19 -0.69 -8.48
CA GLU A 39 -3.37 -1.52 -8.65
C GLU A 39 -4.32 -1.31 -7.48
N TYR A 40 -5.59 -1.63 -7.68
CA TYR A 40 -6.64 -1.36 -6.71
C TYR A 40 -7.39 -2.63 -6.35
N ALA A 41 -7.76 -2.75 -5.08
CA ALA A 41 -8.61 -3.82 -4.60
C ALA A 41 -9.68 -3.24 -3.69
N GLN A 42 -10.91 -3.74 -3.78
CA GLN A 42 -12.03 -3.23 -3.01
C GLN A 42 -12.38 -4.10 -1.80
N SER A 43 -11.80 -5.29 -1.72
CA SER A 43 -12.11 -6.25 -0.66
C SER A 43 -10.86 -7.04 -0.30
N GLY A 44 -10.94 -7.78 0.80
CA GLY A 44 -9.85 -8.67 1.22
C GLY A 44 -9.59 -9.79 0.22
N PHE A 45 -10.64 -10.33 -0.36
CA PHE A 45 -10.53 -11.37 -1.37
C PHE A 45 -9.79 -10.86 -2.61
N GLU A 46 -10.20 -9.69 -3.09
CA GLU A 46 -9.58 -9.05 -4.24
C GLU A 46 -8.14 -8.67 -3.95
N ALA A 47 -7.87 -8.18 -2.73
CA ALA A 47 -6.53 -7.82 -2.31
C ALA A 47 -5.58 -9.03 -2.36
N GLY A 48 -6.05 -10.19 -1.93
CA GLY A 48 -5.24 -11.42 -1.98
C GLY A 48 -4.88 -11.80 -3.41
N ILE A 49 -5.85 -11.74 -4.32
CA ILE A 49 -5.63 -12.05 -5.73
C ILE A 49 -4.65 -11.05 -6.36
N GLN A 50 -4.86 -9.77 -6.12
CA GLN A 50 -4.03 -8.72 -6.67
C GLN A 50 -2.61 -8.77 -6.11
N ALA A 51 -2.45 -9.04 -4.83
CA ALA A 51 -1.12 -9.15 -4.23
C ALA A 51 -0.32 -10.29 -4.85
N GLU A 52 -0.96 -11.44 -5.08
CA GLU A 52 -0.30 -12.58 -5.69
C GLU A 52 0.14 -12.27 -7.12
N SER A 53 -0.67 -11.56 -7.86
CA SER A 53 -0.38 -11.19 -9.25
C SER A 53 0.66 -10.07 -9.36
N LEU A 54 0.55 -9.06 -8.49
CA LEU A 54 1.37 -7.86 -8.57
C LEU A 54 2.71 -7.98 -7.85
N HIS A 55 2.78 -8.73 -6.77
CA HIS A 55 3.93 -8.76 -5.85
C HIS A 55 4.28 -7.34 -5.39
N PRO A 56 3.39 -6.66 -4.65
CA PRO A 56 3.57 -5.25 -4.35
C PRO A 56 4.74 -4.97 -3.43
N ASP A 57 5.39 -3.84 -3.65
CA ASP A 57 6.41 -3.32 -2.75
C ASP A 57 5.77 -2.62 -1.56
N ALA A 58 4.59 -2.05 -1.77
CA ALA A 58 3.82 -1.40 -0.72
C ALA A 58 2.33 -1.73 -0.87
N VAL A 59 1.65 -1.89 0.26
CA VAL A 59 0.20 -2.04 0.32
C VAL A 59 -0.34 -0.95 1.23
N VAL A 60 -1.26 -0.15 0.70
CA VAL A 60 -1.91 0.92 1.44
C VAL A 60 -3.35 0.47 1.70
N VAL A 61 -3.70 0.30 2.97
CA VAL A 61 -5.02 -0.19 3.38
C VAL A 61 -5.82 0.93 3.99
N ASP A 62 -6.96 1.24 3.38
CA ASP A 62 -7.84 2.30 3.87
C ASP A 62 -8.87 1.73 4.85
N PHE A 63 -8.89 2.28 6.06
CA PHE A 63 -9.79 1.81 7.10
C PHE A 63 -11.26 2.20 6.86
N ALA A 64 -11.54 2.99 5.83
CA ALA A 64 -12.92 3.26 5.40
C ALA A 64 -13.67 2.00 4.97
N MET A 65 -12.94 0.96 4.59
CA MET A 65 -13.56 -0.33 4.23
C MET A 65 -14.09 -1.09 5.46
N GLY A 66 -13.75 -0.65 6.64
CA GLY A 66 -14.09 -1.29 7.91
C GLY A 66 -12.82 -1.65 8.67
N ARG A 67 -12.78 -1.26 9.95
CA ARG A 67 -11.59 -1.47 10.79
C ARG A 67 -11.17 -2.94 10.88
N ASN A 68 -12.14 -3.82 11.12
CA ASN A 68 -11.83 -5.24 11.31
C ASN A 68 -11.29 -5.87 10.02
N ASP A 69 -11.92 -5.54 8.89
CA ASP A 69 -11.47 -6.05 7.59
C ASP A 69 -10.09 -5.54 7.24
N ALA A 70 -9.83 -4.26 7.47
CA ALA A 70 -8.53 -3.66 7.20
C ALA A 70 -7.42 -4.30 8.04
N LEU A 71 -7.68 -4.50 9.33
CA LEU A 71 -6.73 -5.15 10.22
C LEU A 71 -6.46 -6.60 9.82
N LEU A 72 -7.52 -7.31 9.43
CA LEU A 72 -7.39 -8.71 9.03
C LEU A 72 -6.55 -8.85 7.75
N ILE A 73 -6.79 -7.98 6.78
CA ILE A 73 -6.00 -7.97 5.54
C ILE A 73 -4.53 -7.74 5.85
N ALA A 74 -4.24 -6.73 6.64
CA ALA A 74 -2.85 -6.39 6.98
C ALA A 74 -2.18 -7.52 7.77
N ALA A 75 -2.87 -8.11 8.73
CA ALA A 75 -2.33 -9.22 9.52
C ALA A 75 -2.05 -10.43 8.66
N ASN A 76 -2.96 -10.77 7.74
CA ASN A 76 -2.78 -11.90 6.84
C ASN A 76 -1.59 -11.70 5.89
N LEU A 77 -1.42 -10.50 5.39
CA LEU A 77 -0.26 -10.19 4.55
C LEU A 77 1.04 -10.34 5.35
N ARG A 78 1.06 -9.81 6.57
CA ARG A 78 2.28 -9.84 7.38
C ARG A 78 2.67 -11.26 7.80
N LYS A 79 1.70 -12.16 7.92
CA LYS A 79 1.97 -13.57 8.25
C LYS A 79 2.55 -14.36 7.09
N ASN A 80 2.33 -13.90 5.87
CA ASN A 80 2.85 -14.59 4.69
C ASN A 80 4.31 -14.21 4.50
N PRO A 81 5.25 -15.18 4.53
CA PRO A 81 6.67 -14.89 4.35
C PRO A 81 6.99 -14.15 3.05
N GLU A 82 6.17 -14.33 2.02
CA GLU A 82 6.34 -13.67 0.74
C GLU A 82 6.20 -12.14 0.87
N TYR A 83 5.41 -11.67 1.86
CA TYR A 83 5.16 -10.25 2.07
C TYR A 83 5.81 -9.72 3.34
N ALA A 84 6.79 -10.44 3.89
CA ALA A 84 7.44 -10.04 5.14
C ALA A 84 8.11 -8.66 5.03
N GLU A 85 8.67 -8.34 3.86
CA GLU A 85 9.36 -7.07 3.62
C GLU A 85 8.49 -6.03 2.93
N THR A 86 7.24 -6.36 2.62
CA THR A 86 6.32 -5.42 1.99
C THR A 86 5.99 -4.28 2.95
N VAL A 87 6.04 -3.06 2.44
CA VAL A 87 5.66 -1.88 3.22
C VAL A 87 4.14 -1.87 3.39
N LEU A 88 3.66 -1.81 4.63
CA LEU A 88 2.23 -1.72 4.93
C LEU A 88 1.93 -0.36 5.55
N ILE A 89 1.00 0.37 4.93
CA ILE A 89 0.56 1.68 5.40
C ILE A 89 -0.94 1.65 5.63
N GLY A 90 -1.37 2.14 6.79
CA GLY A 90 -2.79 2.25 7.12
C GLY A 90 -3.28 3.69 6.99
N LEU A 91 -4.45 3.87 6.36
CA LEU A 91 -5.12 5.17 6.30
C LEU A 91 -6.30 5.15 7.27
N LEU A 92 -6.17 5.89 8.36
CA LEU A 92 -7.11 5.86 9.47
C LEU A 92 -8.18 6.95 9.33
N SER A 93 -9.41 6.64 9.71
CA SER A 93 -10.47 7.65 9.82
C SER A 93 -10.36 8.35 11.18
N ASP A 94 -11.17 9.40 11.37
CA ASP A 94 -11.18 10.16 12.63
C ASP A 94 -11.54 9.30 13.85
N GLU A 95 -12.31 8.24 13.61
CA GLU A 95 -12.77 7.35 14.68
C GLU A 95 -11.72 6.33 15.09
N ASP A 96 -10.69 6.13 14.29
CA ASP A 96 -9.66 5.13 14.58
C ASP A 96 -8.60 5.71 15.51
N ASN A 97 -8.13 4.84 16.40
CA ASN A 97 -7.08 5.20 17.33
C ASN A 97 -5.80 4.46 16.99
N ALA A 98 -4.80 5.19 16.54
CA ALA A 98 -3.52 4.60 16.14
C ALA A 98 -2.75 3.98 17.31
N ALA A 99 -3.04 4.39 18.55
CA ALA A 99 -2.33 3.89 19.72
C ALA A 99 -2.55 2.40 19.98
N GLY A 100 -3.66 1.84 19.45
CA GLY A 100 -3.96 0.43 19.61
C GLY A 100 -3.45 -0.48 18.50
N PHE A 101 -2.77 0.07 17.50
CA PHE A 101 -2.30 -0.72 16.38
C PHE A 101 -0.95 -1.37 16.66
N ASP A 102 -0.82 -2.59 16.17
CA ASP A 102 0.43 -3.34 16.26
C ASP A 102 1.43 -2.77 15.25
N ARG A 103 2.48 -2.18 15.76
CA ARG A 103 3.53 -1.56 14.91
C ARG A 103 4.39 -2.60 14.19
N THR A 104 4.26 -3.87 14.54
CA THR A 104 4.94 -4.94 13.79
C THR A 104 4.20 -5.24 12.49
N ILE A 105 2.95 -4.81 12.38
CA ILE A 105 2.13 -5.01 11.17
C ILE A 105 2.31 -3.84 10.22
N PHE A 106 2.06 -2.61 10.70
CA PHE A 106 2.12 -1.41 9.86
C PHE A 106 3.45 -0.69 10.01
N ASN A 107 4.07 -0.38 8.88
CA ASN A 107 5.27 0.46 8.87
C ASN A 107 4.91 1.90 9.22
N GLU A 108 3.72 2.35 8.80
CA GLU A 108 3.28 3.71 9.07
C GLU A 108 1.75 3.82 8.96
N THR A 109 1.18 4.81 9.63
CA THR A 109 -0.24 5.12 9.53
C THR A 109 -0.43 6.61 9.30
N PHE A 110 -1.48 6.97 8.55
CA PHE A 110 -1.88 8.34 8.31
C PHE A 110 -3.32 8.53 8.73
N ARG A 111 -3.59 9.58 9.48
CA ARG A 111 -4.95 9.92 9.88
C ARG A 111 -5.55 10.90 8.86
N LYS A 112 -6.77 10.65 8.46
CA LYS A 112 -7.51 11.56 7.58
C LYS A 112 -8.03 12.77 8.38
N PRO A 113 -8.06 13.97 7.80
CA PRO A 113 -7.50 14.29 6.49
C PRO A 113 -5.99 14.38 6.52
N PHE A 114 -5.34 14.00 5.44
CA PHE A 114 -3.89 14.08 5.31
C PHE A 114 -3.53 14.67 3.94
N ASP A 115 -2.28 15.13 3.84
CA ASP A 115 -1.74 15.63 2.58
C ASP A 115 -1.34 14.43 1.71
N GLY A 116 -1.98 14.33 0.53
CA GLY A 116 -1.67 13.24 -0.41
C GLY A 116 -0.22 13.25 -0.87
N ALA A 117 0.39 14.43 -0.99
CA ALA A 117 1.80 14.54 -1.35
C ALA A 117 2.70 13.93 -0.28
N LEU A 118 2.33 14.09 0.98
CA LEU A 118 3.09 13.50 2.09
C LEU A 118 3.00 11.98 2.07
N LEU A 119 1.80 11.44 1.80
CA LEU A 119 1.64 10.00 1.66
C LEU A 119 2.50 9.46 0.53
N ALA A 120 2.47 10.11 -0.63
CA ALA A 120 3.27 9.69 -1.79
C ALA A 120 4.76 9.73 -1.46
N GLU A 121 5.22 10.78 -0.79
CA GLU A 121 6.61 10.91 -0.37
C GLU A 121 7.03 9.77 0.56
N ARG A 122 6.18 9.43 1.54
CA ARG A 122 6.49 8.34 2.47
C ARG A 122 6.53 6.99 1.77
N VAL A 123 5.61 6.75 0.84
CA VAL A 123 5.64 5.53 0.04
C VAL A 123 6.96 5.43 -0.73
N ARG A 124 7.36 6.50 -1.40
CA ARG A 124 8.62 6.53 -2.15
C ARG A 124 9.83 6.24 -1.24
N THR A 125 9.85 6.88 -0.08
CA THR A 125 10.95 6.72 0.87
C THR A 125 11.04 5.28 1.39
N LEU A 126 9.92 4.72 1.83
CA LEU A 126 9.90 3.38 2.41
C LEU A 126 10.19 2.29 1.37
N VAL A 127 9.63 2.42 0.17
CA VAL A 127 9.90 1.49 -0.92
C VAL A 127 11.37 1.60 -1.36
N GLY A 128 11.89 2.82 -1.42
CA GLY A 128 13.30 3.03 -1.77
C GLY A 128 14.25 2.39 -0.78
N ARG A 129 13.97 2.50 0.52
CA ARG A 129 14.78 1.85 1.55
C ARG A 129 14.75 0.34 1.44
N LYS A 130 13.55 -0.21 1.22
CA LYS A 130 13.38 -1.64 1.02
C LYS A 130 14.25 -2.15 -0.13
N LYS A 131 14.25 -1.45 -1.25
CA LYS A 131 15.01 -1.85 -2.44
C LYS A 131 16.51 -1.70 -2.27
N GLN A 132 16.95 -0.79 -1.42
CA GLN A 132 18.37 -0.61 -1.13
C GLN A 132 18.96 -1.72 -0.27
N LEU A 133 18.12 -2.45 0.44
CA LEU A 133 18.57 -3.55 1.32
C LEU A 133 18.82 -4.86 0.58
N VAL A 134 18.53 -4.91 -0.70
CA VAL A 134 18.66 -6.13 -1.52
C VAL A 134 20.01 -6.21 -2.22
#